data_51206efcdbb650051d47e74ee9fcdf30
#
_entry.id   51206efcdbb650051d47e74ee9fcdf30
#
_cell.length_a   1.000
_cell.length_b   1.000
_cell.length_c   1.000
_cell.angle_alpha   90.00
_cell.angle_beta   90.00
_cell.angle_gamma   90.00
#
_symmetry.space_group_name_H-M   'P 1'
#
loop_
_entity.id
_entity.type
_entity.pdbx_description
1 polymer ?
#
loop_
_entity_poly.entity_id
_entity_poly.type
_entity_poly.pdbx_seq_one_letter_code
_entity_poly.pdbx_strand_id
1 'polypeptide(L)'
;QALADASGHPIRVYADLQSVAADPEVDFAIVLTPPNARADIIGPLAAAGKHILLEKPIGRDADEARQVVTMCRDAGVRLGIVLQHRMRAASLKAAELVAGGSLGALGLVEIAVPWWRDQAYYDEPGRGTYARDGGGVLISQAIHTIDLALCLAGPVDRVRAMATTTRFHKMEAEDFVVA
;
A
#
# COMPACT_ATOMS: atom_id res chain seq x y z
N GLN A 1 8.57 -12.37 20.52
CA GLN A 1 9.49 -12.11 21.64
C GLN A 1 10.35 -10.88 21.36
N ALA A 2 11.07 -10.78 20.20
CA ALA A 2 11.97 -9.65 19.88
C ALA A 2 11.28 -8.26 19.95
N LEU A 3 10.01 -8.15 19.52
CA LEU A 3 9.25 -6.91 19.64
C LEU A 3 8.89 -6.58 21.10
N ALA A 4 8.56 -7.59 21.91
CA ALA A 4 8.30 -7.41 23.34
C ALA A 4 9.55 -6.92 24.06
N ASP A 5 10.69 -7.52 23.75
CA ASP A 5 11.99 -7.15 24.31
C ASP A 5 12.39 -5.72 23.93
N ALA A 6 12.09 -5.31 22.70
CA ALA A 6 12.40 -3.97 22.19
C ALA A 6 11.44 -2.88 22.72
N SER A 7 10.19 -3.22 23.04
CA SER A 7 9.17 -2.24 23.49
C SER A 7 9.35 -1.80 24.95
N GLY A 8 10.03 -2.61 25.77
CA GLY A 8 10.12 -2.41 27.23
C GLY A 8 8.79 -2.61 27.98
N HIS A 9 7.75 -3.07 27.28
CA HIS A 9 6.43 -3.34 27.84
C HIS A 9 5.99 -4.77 27.51
N PRO A 10 5.18 -5.43 28.36
CA PRO A 10 4.61 -6.73 28.04
C PRO A 10 3.73 -6.62 26.79
N ILE A 11 4.04 -7.41 25.76
CA ILE A 11 3.23 -7.51 24.54
C ILE A 11 2.42 -8.80 24.65
N ARG A 12 1.08 -8.67 24.50
CA ARG A 12 0.20 -9.82 24.37
C ARG A 12 0.37 -10.44 22.99
N VAL A 13 0.66 -11.71 22.92
CA VAL A 13 0.73 -12.48 21.67
C VAL A 13 -0.50 -13.36 21.57
N TYR A 14 -1.20 -13.28 20.44
CA TYR A 14 -2.40 -14.08 20.18
C TYR A 14 -2.03 -15.29 19.31
N ALA A 15 -2.72 -16.39 19.53
CA ALA A 15 -2.48 -17.62 18.79
C ALA A 15 -3.06 -17.56 17.37
N ASP A 16 -4.13 -16.78 17.18
CA ASP A 16 -4.87 -16.69 15.92
C ASP A 16 -5.60 -15.34 15.77
N LEU A 17 -6.12 -15.12 14.58
CA LEU A 17 -6.86 -13.92 14.21
C LEU A 17 -8.16 -13.76 15.02
N GLN A 18 -8.83 -14.86 15.34
CA GLN A 18 -10.11 -14.83 16.06
C GLN A 18 -9.91 -14.29 17.48
N SER A 19 -8.83 -14.68 18.12
CA SER A 19 -8.47 -14.19 19.46
C SER A 19 -8.19 -12.69 19.45
N VAL A 20 -7.56 -12.15 18.39
CA VAL A 20 -7.38 -10.71 18.20
C VAL A 20 -8.72 -10.01 17.99
N ALA A 21 -9.56 -10.56 17.11
CA ALA A 21 -10.87 -9.99 16.80
C ALA A 21 -11.79 -9.95 18.03
N ALA A 22 -11.75 -10.99 18.87
CA ALA A 22 -12.60 -11.11 20.05
C ALA A 22 -12.16 -10.23 21.26
N ASP A 23 -10.90 -9.75 21.28
CA ASP A 23 -10.40 -8.99 22.40
C ASP A 23 -10.96 -7.55 22.42
N PRO A 24 -11.73 -7.15 23.46
CA PRO A 24 -12.29 -5.80 23.55
C PRO A 24 -11.23 -4.72 23.79
N GLU A 25 -10.02 -5.07 24.23
CA GLU A 25 -8.92 -4.10 24.42
C GLU A 25 -8.20 -3.75 23.12
N VAL A 26 -8.50 -4.43 22.00
CA VAL A 26 -7.94 -4.11 20.68
C VAL A 26 -8.89 -3.18 19.94
N ASP A 27 -8.51 -1.93 19.75
CA ASP A 27 -9.31 -0.93 19.01
C ASP A 27 -9.04 -0.98 17.51
N PHE A 28 -7.82 -1.26 17.11
CA PHE A 28 -7.41 -1.30 15.70
C PHE A 28 -6.30 -2.31 15.45
N ALA A 29 -6.15 -2.71 14.20
CA ALA A 29 -5.09 -3.58 13.73
C ALA A 29 -4.26 -2.92 12.63
N ILE A 30 -2.93 -3.10 12.71
CA ILE A 30 -2.01 -2.77 11.61
C ILE A 30 -1.78 -4.05 10.80
N VAL A 31 -2.25 -4.07 9.55
CA VAL A 31 -2.15 -5.25 8.67
C VAL A 31 -0.95 -5.10 7.74
N LEU A 32 0.08 -5.91 7.96
CA LEU A 32 1.37 -5.87 7.26
C LEU A 32 1.58 -7.08 6.33
N THR A 33 0.57 -7.91 6.18
CA THR A 33 0.64 -9.13 5.36
C THR A 33 0.73 -8.83 3.87
N PRO A 34 1.20 -9.78 3.05
CA PRO A 34 1.15 -9.66 1.60
C PRO A 34 -0.28 -9.42 1.08
N PRO A 35 -0.44 -8.79 -0.09
CA PRO A 35 -1.75 -8.40 -0.62
C PRO A 35 -2.75 -9.55 -0.73
N ASN A 36 -2.30 -10.72 -1.16
CA ASN A 36 -3.15 -11.92 -1.36
C ASN A 36 -3.80 -12.48 -0.08
N ALA A 37 -3.32 -12.09 1.11
CA ALA A 37 -3.87 -12.58 2.39
C ALA A 37 -4.81 -11.56 3.07
N ARG A 38 -5.00 -10.37 2.51
CA ARG A 38 -5.61 -9.25 3.23
C ARG A 38 -7.09 -9.37 3.45
N ALA A 39 -7.85 -9.80 2.45
CA ALA A 39 -9.30 -9.91 2.57
C ALA A 39 -9.70 -10.86 3.70
N ASP A 40 -9.01 -12.01 3.82
CA ASP A 40 -9.27 -13.03 4.85
C ASP A 40 -8.94 -12.55 6.27
N ILE A 41 -8.04 -11.56 6.38
CA ILE A 41 -7.65 -10.96 7.67
C ILE A 41 -8.56 -9.78 8.00
N ILE A 42 -8.81 -8.92 7.04
CA ILE A 42 -9.55 -7.67 7.25
C ILE A 42 -11.02 -7.95 7.52
N GLY A 43 -11.64 -8.91 6.81
CA GLY A 43 -13.04 -9.24 6.97
C GLY A 43 -13.42 -9.55 8.42
N PRO A 44 -12.81 -10.53 9.09
CA PRO A 44 -13.09 -10.85 10.49
C PRO A 44 -12.80 -9.70 11.46
N LEU A 45 -11.72 -8.94 11.26
CA LEU A 45 -11.39 -7.78 12.10
C LEU A 45 -12.42 -6.67 11.96
N ALA A 46 -12.80 -6.33 10.73
CA ALA A 46 -13.82 -5.33 10.47
C ALA A 46 -15.19 -5.73 11.04
N ALA A 47 -15.60 -6.99 10.85
CA ALA A 47 -16.83 -7.53 11.41
C ALA A 47 -16.86 -7.47 12.96
N ALA A 48 -15.70 -7.55 13.61
CA ALA A 48 -15.54 -7.38 15.04
C ALA A 48 -15.40 -5.90 15.49
N GLY A 49 -15.61 -4.94 14.59
CA GLY A 49 -15.55 -3.51 14.87
C GLY A 49 -14.14 -2.93 15.00
N LYS A 50 -13.10 -3.68 14.61
CA LYS A 50 -11.71 -3.19 14.71
C LYS A 50 -11.40 -2.26 13.53
N HIS A 51 -10.83 -1.08 13.82
CA HIS A 51 -10.31 -0.19 12.80
C HIS A 51 -9.06 -0.78 12.14
N ILE A 52 -8.79 -0.44 10.88
CA ILE A 52 -7.70 -1.03 10.10
C ILE A 52 -6.73 0.05 9.63
N LEU A 53 -5.45 -0.13 9.91
CA LEU A 53 -4.36 0.55 9.23
C LEU A 53 -3.64 -0.48 8.35
N LEU A 54 -3.78 -0.34 7.05
CA LEU A 54 -3.34 -1.33 6.07
C LEU A 54 -2.07 -0.87 5.35
N GLU A 55 -1.08 -1.76 5.26
CA GLU A 55 0.06 -1.57 4.36
C GLU A 55 -0.40 -1.58 2.90
N LYS A 56 0.26 -0.77 2.07
CA LYS A 56 0.00 -0.73 0.61
C LYS A 56 0.47 -2.04 -0.07
N PRO A 57 -0.06 -2.38 -1.25
CA PRO A 57 -1.26 -1.88 -1.88
C PRO A 57 -2.52 -2.36 -1.13
N ILE A 58 -3.68 -1.80 -1.40
CA ILE A 58 -4.94 -2.22 -0.74
C ILE A 58 -5.28 -3.67 -1.10
N GLY A 59 -5.14 -4.04 -2.35
CA GLY A 59 -5.34 -5.37 -2.91
C GLY A 59 -4.41 -5.57 -4.11
N ARG A 60 -4.45 -6.74 -4.72
CA ARG A 60 -3.66 -7.06 -5.93
C ARG A 60 -4.17 -6.33 -7.17
N ASP A 61 -5.46 -6.05 -7.17
CA ASP A 61 -6.15 -5.34 -8.26
C ASP A 61 -7.24 -4.40 -7.71
N ALA A 62 -7.96 -3.75 -8.60
CA ALA A 62 -9.00 -2.79 -8.25
C ALA A 62 -10.23 -3.46 -7.62
N ASP A 63 -10.53 -4.70 -7.95
CA ASP A 63 -11.70 -5.41 -7.41
C ASP A 63 -11.44 -5.86 -5.98
N GLU A 64 -10.27 -6.42 -5.70
CA GLU A 64 -9.84 -6.71 -4.32
C GLU A 64 -9.77 -5.44 -3.46
N ALA A 65 -9.23 -4.36 -4.01
CA ALA A 65 -9.19 -3.09 -3.31
C ALA A 65 -10.61 -2.58 -2.96
N ARG A 66 -11.55 -2.65 -3.90
CA ARG A 66 -12.97 -2.29 -3.67
C ARG A 66 -13.60 -3.21 -2.62
N GLN A 67 -13.31 -4.50 -2.65
CA GLN A 67 -13.80 -5.46 -1.66
C GLN A 67 -13.36 -5.07 -0.25
N VAL A 68 -12.08 -4.81 -0.05
CA VAL A 68 -11.53 -4.38 1.26
C VAL A 68 -12.18 -3.08 1.74
N VAL A 69 -12.30 -2.08 0.86
CA VAL A 69 -12.97 -0.81 1.20
C VAL A 69 -14.43 -1.04 1.58
N THR A 70 -15.13 -1.90 0.83
CA THR A 70 -16.53 -2.23 1.09
C THR A 70 -16.71 -2.94 2.44
N MET A 71 -15.86 -3.94 2.74
CA MET A 71 -15.89 -4.64 4.04
C MET A 71 -15.78 -3.67 5.22
N CYS A 72 -14.82 -2.74 5.16
CA CYS A 72 -14.62 -1.75 6.23
C CYS A 72 -15.77 -0.74 6.32
N ARG A 73 -16.25 -0.25 5.18
CA ARG A 73 -17.38 0.69 5.13
C ARG A 73 -18.67 0.06 5.70
N ASP A 74 -19.00 -1.14 5.27
CA ASP A 74 -20.25 -1.82 5.65
C ASP A 74 -20.24 -2.24 7.14
N ALA A 75 -19.03 -2.49 7.69
CA ALA A 75 -18.85 -2.70 9.13
C ALA A 75 -18.76 -1.40 9.94
N GLY A 76 -18.77 -0.22 9.32
CA GLY A 76 -18.66 1.07 10.00
C GLY A 76 -17.30 1.34 10.63
N VAL A 77 -16.25 0.64 10.20
CA VAL A 77 -14.89 0.83 10.71
C VAL A 77 -14.05 1.73 9.80
N ARG A 78 -13.03 2.36 10.37
CA ARG A 78 -12.09 3.21 9.62
C ARG A 78 -11.03 2.35 8.96
N LEU A 79 -10.75 2.64 7.68
CA LEU A 79 -9.64 2.08 6.92
C LEU A 79 -8.64 3.19 6.59
N GLY A 80 -7.42 3.07 7.07
CA GLY A 80 -6.29 3.90 6.67
C GLY A 80 -5.31 3.10 5.82
N ILE A 81 -4.69 3.73 4.83
CA ILE A 81 -3.68 3.10 3.97
C ILE A 81 -2.33 3.78 4.17
N VAL A 82 -1.28 2.98 4.32
CA VAL A 82 0.09 3.48 4.52
C VAL A 82 0.70 3.87 3.17
N LEU A 83 0.47 5.11 2.75
CA LEU A 83 1.09 5.75 1.59
C LEU A 83 1.97 6.90 2.09
N GLN A 84 3.06 6.55 2.76
CA GLN A 84 3.86 7.45 3.58
C GLN A 84 4.53 8.61 2.83
N HIS A 85 4.69 8.54 1.49
CA HIS A 85 5.32 9.64 0.75
C HIS A 85 4.49 10.92 0.82
N ARG A 86 3.16 10.83 0.80
CA ARG A 86 2.27 11.99 0.94
C ARG A 86 2.33 12.66 2.32
N MET A 87 2.78 11.91 3.34
CA MET A 87 2.84 12.38 4.73
C MET A 87 4.19 13.02 5.11
N ARG A 88 5.16 13.01 4.22
CA ARG A 88 6.46 13.66 4.47
C ARG A 88 6.30 15.18 4.53
N ALA A 89 7.04 15.85 5.41
CA ALA A 89 6.97 17.31 5.58
C ALA A 89 7.15 18.07 4.24
N ALA A 90 8.09 17.65 3.41
CA ALA A 90 8.30 18.24 2.09
C ALA A 90 7.10 18.05 1.15
N SER A 91 6.45 16.87 1.19
CA SER A 91 5.27 16.58 0.37
C SER A 91 4.05 17.39 0.82
N LEU A 92 3.85 17.52 2.13
CA LEU A 92 2.79 18.35 2.69
C LEU A 92 3.00 19.82 2.32
N LYS A 93 4.25 20.33 2.39
CA LYS A 93 4.56 21.69 1.97
C LYS A 93 4.36 21.90 0.47
N ALA A 94 4.75 20.95 -0.36
CA ALA A 94 4.49 20.99 -1.80
C ALA A 94 2.98 21.05 -2.10
N ALA A 95 2.17 20.23 -1.41
CA ALA A 95 0.72 20.22 -1.57
C ALA A 95 0.10 21.58 -1.16
N GLU A 96 0.56 22.18 -0.07
CA GLU A 96 0.13 23.53 0.37
C GLU A 96 0.43 24.58 -0.70
N LEU A 97 1.65 24.59 -1.26
CA LEU A 97 2.05 25.55 -2.28
C LEU A 97 1.26 25.42 -3.59
N VAL A 98 1.02 24.16 -4.01
CA VAL A 98 0.21 23.88 -5.21
C VAL A 98 -1.24 24.30 -4.98
N ALA A 99 -1.85 23.88 -3.87
CA ALA A 99 -3.25 24.22 -3.54
C ALA A 99 -3.45 25.71 -3.31
N GLY A 100 -2.46 26.39 -2.75
CA GLY A 100 -2.47 27.84 -2.51
C GLY A 100 -2.22 28.68 -3.76
N GLY A 101 -1.97 28.06 -4.92
CA GLY A 101 -1.74 28.76 -6.19
C GLY A 101 -0.39 29.49 -6.29
N SER A 102 0.49 29.36 -5.29
CA SER A 102 1.79 30.06 -5.25
C SER A 102 2.72 29.73 -6.42
N LEU A 103 2.52 28.56 -7.04
CA LEU A 103 3.31 28.10 -8.19
C LEU A 103 2.59 28.32 -9.54
N GLY A 104 1.41 28.93 -9.52
CA GLY A 104 0.56 29.09 -10.71
C GLY A 104 -0.09 27.79 -11.13
N ALA A 105 -0.54 27.72 -12.37
CA ALA A 105 -1.15 26.53 -12.95
C ALA A 105 -0.10 25.45 -13.24
N LEU A 106 -0.41 24.20 -12.90
CA LEU A 106 0.44 23.06 -13.26
C LEU A 106 0.39 22.84 -14.77
N GLY A 107 1.55 22.90 -15.44
CA GLY A 107 1.66 22.66 -16.87
C GLY A 107 2.10 21.25 -17.22
N LEU A 108 2.95 20.65 -16.37
CA LEU A 108 3.51 19.32 -16.56
C LEU A 108 3.87 18.70 -15.21
N VAL A 109 3.67 17.40 -15.08
CA VAL A 109 4.19 16.60 -13.98
C VAL A 109 5.00 15.45 -14.56
N GLU A 110 6.27 15.37 -14.18
CA GLU A 110 7.14 14.27 -14.54
C GLU A 110 7.43 13.42 -13.30
N ILE A 111 7.33 12.10 -13.44
CA ILE A 111 7.60 11.14 -12.38
C ILE A 111 8.73 10.23 -12.83
N ALA A 112 9.81 10.18 -12.05
CA ALA A 112 10.91 9.25 -12.27
C ALA A 112 11.16 8.45 -10.99
N VAL A 113 11.16 7.12 -11.11
CA VAL A 113 11.37 6.19 -9.99
C VAL A 113 12.47 5.18 -10.36
N PRO A 114 13.73 5.61 -10.47
CA PRO A 114 14.83 4.74 -10.85
C PRO A 114 15.34 3.92 -9.63
N TRP A 115 14.49 3.10 -9.05
CA TRP A 115 14.81 2.30 -7.88
C TRP A 115 15.23 0.90 -8.29
N TRP A 116 16.51 0.65 -8.24
CA TRP A 116 17.05 -0.67 -8.47
C TRP A 116 16.79 -1.60 -7.28
N ARG A 117 16.50 -2.86 -7.58
CA ARG A 117 16.49 -3.98 -6.65
C ARG A 117 17.31 -5.11 -7.26
N ASP A 118 18.13 -5.77 -6.45
CA ASP A 118 18.86 -6.94 -6.90
C ASP A 118 17.93 -8.13 -7.11
N GLN A 119 18.37 -9.12 -7.89
CA GLN A 119 17.60 -10.34 -8.13
C GLN A 119 17.20 -11.04 -6.83
N ALA A 120 18.06 -11.02 -5.80
CA ALA A 120 17.78 -11.60 -4.49
C ALA A 120 16.48 -11.05 -3.84
N TYR A 121 16.10 -9.81 -4.15
CA TYR A 121 14.83 -9.25 -3.71
C TYR A 121 13.64 -9.97 -4.35
N TYR A 122 13.75 -10.37 -5.60
CA TYR A 122 12.69 -11.05 -6.36
C TYR A 122 12.74 -12.58 -6.19
N ASP A 123 13.83 -13.14 -5.66
CA ASP A 123 13.94 -14.56 -5.34
C ASP A 123 13.13 -14.97 -4.09
N GLU A 124 12.63 -14.00 -3.33
CA GLU A 124 11.69 -14.26 -2.25
C GLU A 124 10.40 -14.91 -2.78
N PRO A 125 9.91 -16.01 -2.18
CA PRO A 125 8.78 -16.76 -2.70
C PRO A 125 7.55 -15.90 -3.03
N GLY A 126 7.15 -15.91 -4.29
CA GLY A 126 6.00 -15.19 -4.82
C GLY A 126 6.19 -13.70 -5.04
N ARG A 127 7.35 -13.11 -4.73
CA ARG A 127 7.60 -11.70 -4.99
C ARG A 127 7.69 -11.41 -6.49
N GLY A 128 7.08 -10.29 -6.91
CA GLY A 128 7.00 -9.94 -8.33
C GLY A 128 6.10 -10.85 -9.15
N THR A 129 5.13 -11.51 -8.51
CA THR A 129 4.10 -12.29 -9.18
C THR A 129 2.72 -11.65 -9.04
N TYR A 130 1.87 -11.87 -10.02
CA TYR A 130 0.47 -11.40 -9.93
C TYR A 130 -0.29 -12.11 -8.81
N ALA A 131 0.03 -13.38 -8.55
CA ALA A 131 -0.66 -14.18 -7.54
C ALA A 131 -0.47 -13.67 -6.10
N ARG A 132 0.72 -13.15 -5.75
CA ARG A 132 1.02 -12.65 -4.40
C ARG A 132 0.91 -11.14 -4.30
N ASP A 133 1.61 -10.42 -5.20
CA ASP A 133 1.82 -8.99 -5.09
C ASP A 133 0.84 -8.17 -5.96
N GLY A 134 0.23 -8.80 -6.98
CA GLY A 134 -0.68 -8.16 -7.93
C GLY A 134 0.03 -7.46 -9.10
N GLY A 135 1.37 -7.54 -9.18
CA GLY A 135 2.16 -6.92 -10.23
C GLY A 135 3.61 -6.73 -9.83
N GLY A 136 4.34 -5.95 -10.60
CA GLY A 136 5.75 -5.68 -10.44
C GLY A 136 6.06 -4.33 -9.80
N VAL A 137 6.91 -3.55 -10.46
CA VAL A 137 7.46 -2.30 -9.91
C VAL A 137 6.42 -1.18 -9.73
N LEU A 138 5.34 -1.18 -10.51
CA LEU A 138 4.30 -0.15 -10.35
C LEU A 138 3.62 -0.27 -8.99
N ILE A 139 3.07 -1.43 -8.69
CA ILE A 139 2.27 -1.68 -7.49
C ILE A 139 3.13 -1.85 -6.25
N SER A 140 4.37 -2.35 -6.40
CA SER A 140 5.24 -2.62 -5.26
C SER A 140 6.12 -1.44 -4.85
N GLN A 141 6.59 -0.64 -5.79
CA GLN A 141 7.59 0.41 -5.59
C GLN A 141 7.09 1.80 -6.02
N ALA A 142 6.69 1.98 -7.28
CA ALA A 142 6.29 3.27 -7.81
C ALA A 142 5.00 3.82 -7.20
N ILE A 143 4.16 2.98 -6.63
CA ILE A 143 2.87 3.33 -6.02
C ILE A 143 2.96 4.55 -5.09
N HIS A 144 4.02 4.67 -4.31
CA HIS A 144 4.20 5.80 -3.38
C HIS A 144 4.40 7.13 -4.10
N THR A 145 5.15 7.13 -5.21
CA THR A 145 5.42 8.34 -6.00
C THR A 145 4.23 8.68 -6.89
N ILE A 146 3.57 7.66 -7.46
CA ILE A 146 2.32 7.84 -8.20
C ILE A 146 1.24 8.42 -7.29
N ASP A 147 1.07 7.89 -6.10
CA ASP A 147 0.14 8.41 -5.09
C ASP A 147 0.41 9.87 -4.74
N LEU A 148 1.67 10.23 -4.51
CA LEU A 148 2.05 11.62 -4.25
C LEU A 148 1.75 12.52 -5.46
N ALA A 149 2.05 12.08 -6.68
CA ALA A 149 1.76 12.85 -7.88
C ALA A 149 0.25 13.11 -8.04
N LEU A 150 -0.58 12.09 -7.78
CA LEU A 150 -2.04 12.24 -7.79
C LEU A 150 -2.54 13.21 -6.70
N CYS A 151 -1.89 13.24 -5.54
CA CYS A 151 -2.20 14.21 -4.49
C CYS A 151 -1.89 15.65 -4.91
N LEU A 152 -0.84 15.86 -5.70
CA LEU A 152 -0.39 17.19 -6.14
C LEU A 152 -1.12 17.67 -7.40
N ALA A 153 -1.31 16.78 -8.37
CA ALA A 153 -1.82 17.11 -9.70
C ALA A 153 -3.32 16.82 -9.89
N GLY A 154 -3.91 16.03 -8.99
CA GLY A 154 -5.29 15.58 -9.14
C GLY A 154 -5.43 14.27 -9.94
N PRO A 155 -6.66 13.87 -10.28
CA PRO A 155 -6.94 12.60 -10.94
C PRO A 155 -6.45 12.57 -12.39
N VAL A 156 -6.12 11.37 -12.86
CA VAL A 156 -5.75 11.10 -14.25
C VAL A 156 -7.00 10.78 -15.07
N ASP A 157 -7.14 11.41 -16.23
CA ASP A 157 -8.23 11.16 -17.18
C ASP A 157 -7.92 9.93 -18.06
N ARG A 158 -6.72 9.84 -18.59
CA ARG A 158 -6.29 8.77 -19.51
C ARG A 158 -4.88 8.31 -19.21
N VAL A 159 -4.65 7.02 -19.45
CA VAL A 159 -3.32 6.41 -19.34
C VAL A 159 -2.96 5.72 -20.65
N ARG A 160 -1.71 5.88 -21.07
CA ARG A 160 -1.06 5.04 -22.06
C ARG A 160 0.24 4.56 -21.44
N ALA A 161 0.47 3.25 -21.46
CA ALA A 161 1.63 2.67 -20.81
C ALA A 161 2.23 1.56 -21.65
N MET A 162 3.53 1.39 -21.49
CA MET A 162 4.26 0.18 -21.90
C MET A 162 4.95 -0.39 -20.66
N ALA A 163 4.79 -1.68 -20.44
CA ALA A 163 5.38 -2.40 -19.34
C ALA A 163 6.09 -3.66 -19.86
N THR A 164 7.20 -4.00 -19.28
CA THR A 164 7.97 -5.20 -19.65
C THR A 164 8.79 -5.70 -18.47
N THR A 165 9.11 -6.99 -18.49
CA THR A 165 10.18 -7.56 -17.68
C THR A 165 11.45 -7.53 -18.50
N THR A 166 12.47 -6.81 -18.01
CA THR A 166 13.74 -6.68 -18.71
C THR A 166 14.58 -7.95 -18.55
N ARG A 167 15.71 -8.01 -19.28
CA ARG A 167 16.68 -9.13 -19.15
C ARG A 167 17.43 -9.14 -17.81
N PHE A 168 17.28 -8.11 -16.98
CA PHE A 168 18.04 -7.97 -15.74
C PHE A 168 17.41 -8.74 -14.57
N HIS A 169 16.11 -9.02 -14.64
CA HIS A 169 15.42 -9.75 -13.60
C HIS A 169 14.70 -10.98 -14.14
N LYS A 170 14.65 -12.00 -13.29
CA LYS A 170 13.81 -13.19 -13.48
C LYS A 170 12.60 -13.05 -12.56
N MET A 171 11.50 -12.52 -13.09
CA MET A 171 10.25 -12.35 -12.38
C MET A 171 9.09 -12.40 -13.38
N GLU A 172 7.88 -12.66 -12.88
CA GLU A 172 6.68 -12.79 -13.72
C GLU A 172 6.16 -11.42 -14.20
N ALA A 173 6.09 -10.47 -13.29
CA ALA A 173 5.53 -9.16 -13.56
C ALA A 173 6.59 -8.17 -14.08
N GLU A 174 6.18 -6.96 -14.38
CA GLU A 174 7.03 -5.91 -14.94
C GLU A 174 8.09 -5.39 -13.95
N ASP A 175 9.32 -5.16 -14.43
CA ASP A 175 10.39 -4.43 -13.74
C ASP A 175 10.72 -3.08 -14.39
N PHE A 176 10.05 -2.76 -15.51
CA PHE A 176 10.20 -1.51 -16.24
C PHE A 176 8.86 -1.05 -16.81
N VAL A 177 8.55 0.23 -16.61
CA VAL A 177 7.32 0.85 -17.11
C VAL A 177 7.59 2.28 -17.56
N VAL A 178 6.95 2.66 -18.66
CA VAL A 178 6.75 4.04 -19.10
C VAL A 178 5.25 4.28 -19.25
N ALA A 179 4.72 5.33 -18.67
CA ALA A 179 3.31 5.67 -18.71
C ALA A 179 3.11 7.19 -18.86
#